data_bb4792152994ccb195d24cf3f4c44551
#
_entry.id   bb4792152994ccb195d24cf3f4c44551
#
_cell.length_a   1.000
_cell.length_b   1.000
_cell.length_c   1.000
_cell.angle_alpha   90.00
_cell.angle_beta   90.00
_cell.angle_gamma   90.00
#
_symmetry.space_group_name_H-M   'P 1'
#
loop_
_entity.id
_entity.type
_entity.pdbx_description
1 polymer ?
#
loop_
_entity_poly.entity_id
_entity_poly.type
_entity_poly.pdbx_seq_one_letter_code
_entity_poly.pdbx_strand_id
1 'polypeptide(L)'
;FFMMRSIPGDPLSSMAQTLPEQTKANYYAKYGLDKPLFTQYLMYMKNLLHGDLGDSNVYPGRSVGGVIAETSPVSAAIGGPALVIGLVLGITFGVIAALFKNKWPDYVVMVIAILGITIPVFVLAALLQYFFAVKLGWLPTSGWGEVKHAIIPIIVLSFGTIATYARYIKSSMLDTLSQDYILTARVKGLSEGAVIRRHVMRNSILPAITLLGARIVGIFTGAFVTERMFAIPGIGFYYINSINTNDYAMTGPDDLLQIGRASCRERV
;
A
#
# COMPACT_ATOMS: atom_id res chain seq x y z
N PHE A 1 -16.46 -11.82 -0.99
CA PHE A 1 -17.92 -11.94 -0.78
C PHE A 1 -18.27 -13.19 0.03
N PHE A 2 -17.97 -14.40 -0.45
CA PHE A 2 -18.36 -15.65 0.22
C PHE A 2 -17.71 -15.80 1.61
N MET A 3 -16.43 -15.49 1.75
CA MET A 3 -15.74 -15.53 3.06
C MET A 3 -16.40 -14.61 4.09
N MET A 4 -16.74 -13.39 3.70
CA MET A 4 -17.40 -12.44 4.61
C MET A 4 -18.79 -12.92 5.05
N ARG A 5 -19.53 -13.55 4.14
CA ARG A 5 -20.86 -14.13 4.44
C ARG A 5 -20.80 -15.43 5.25
N SER A 6 -19.61 -16.05 5.33
CA SER A 6 -19.38 -17.24 6.18
C SER A 6 -19.02 -16.88 7.61
N ILE A 7 -18.73 -15.62 7.91
CA ILE A 7 -18.48 -15.15 9.28
C ILE A 7 -19.82 -15.18 10.03
N PRO A 8 -19.92 -15.87 11.18
CA PRO A 8 -21.15 -15.89 11.97
C PRO A 8 -21.43 -14.49 12.53
N GLY A 9 -22.64 -14.00 12.27
CA GLY A 9 -23.13 -12.69 12.70
C GLY A 9 -24.14 -12.10 11.71
N ASP A 10 -25.07 -11.31 12.24
CA ASP A 10 -25.98 -10.53 11.40
C ASP A 10 -25.25 -9.26 10.91
N PRO A 11 -25.18 -8.99 9.59
CA PRO A 11 -24.59 -7.75 9.05
C PRO A 11 -25.18 -6.46 9.65
N LEU A 12 -26.38 -6.54 10.19
CA LEU A 12 -27.07 -5.44 10.83
C LEU A 12 -27.00 -5.46 12.36
N SER A 13 -26.24 -6.39 12.96
CA SER A 13 -26.22 -6.55 14.42
C SER A 13 -25.83 -5.28 15.17
N SER A 14 -24.97 -4.45 14.58
CA SER A 14 -24.58 -3.16 15.14
C SER A 14 -25.68 -2.09 15.04
N MET A 15 -26.52 -2.15 14.01
CA MET A 15 -27.66 -1.24 13.79
C MET A 15 -29.00 -1.81 14.28
N ALA A 16 -29.09 -3.14 14.34
CA ALA A 16 -30.36 -3.85 14.59
C ALA A 16 -31.01 -3.52 15.95
N GLN A 17 -30.21 -3.07 16.92
CA GLN A 17 -30.73 -2.72 18.25
C GLN A 17 -31.47 -1.35 18.26
N THR A 18 -31.23 -0.49 17.25
CA THR A 18 -31.73 0.89 17.23
C THR A 18 -32.73 1.17 16.11
N LEU A 19 -32.86 0.28 15.12
CA LEU A 19 -33.72 0.52 13.95
C LEU A 19 -35.12 -0.10 14.13
N PRO A 20 -36.19 0.62 13.69
CA PRO A 20 -37.53 0.03 13.58
C PRO A 20 -37.53 -1.20 12.68
N GLU A 21 -38.38 -2.21 13.01
CA GLU A 21 -38.49 -3.47 12.25
C GLU A 21 -38.77 -3.25 10.75
N GLN A 22 -39.56 -2.22 10.42
CA GLN A 22 -39.88 -1.88 9.04
C GLN A 22 -38.67 -1.38 8.25
N THR A 23 -37.76 -0.66 8.91
CA THR A 23 -36.50 -0.17 8.31
C THR A 23 -35.54 -1.32 8.07
N LYS A 24 -35.48 -2.29 8.99
CA LYS A 24 -34.72 -3.53 8.83
C LYS A 24 -35.21 -4.33 7.62
N ALA A 25 -36.53 -4.54 7.52
CA ALA A 25 -37.14 -5.29 6.41
C ALA A 25 -36.81 -4.64 5.06
N ASN A 26 -36.90 -3.30 4.96
CA ASN A 26 -36.55 -2.55 3.75
C ASN A 26 -35.06 -2.72 3.41
N TYR A 27 -34.19 -2.74 4.39
CA TYR A 27 -32.75 -2.93 4.21
C TYR A 27 -32.44 -4.36 3.70
N TYR A 28 -33.06 -5.39 4.32
CA TYR A 28 -32.92 -6.78 3.87
C TYR A 28 -33.41 -6.94 2.41
N ALA A 29 -34.52 -6.32 2.06
CA ALA A 29 -35.05 -6.34 0.69
C ALA A 29 -34.12 -5.59 -0.31
N LYS A 30 -33.59 -4.43 0.08
CA LYS A 30 -32.70 -3.60 -0.77
C LYS A 30 -31.43 -4.37 -1.16
N TYR A 31 -30.80 -5.04 -0.21
CA TYR A 31 -29.55 -5.77 -0.43
C TYR A 31 -29.74 -7.28 -0.70
N GLY A 32 -31.01 -7.74 -0.73
CA GLY A 32 -31.36 -9.12 -0.99
C GLY A 32 -30.81 -10.10 0.04
N LEU A 33 -30.66 -9.66 1.30
CA LEU A 33 -30.09 -10.48 2.38
C LEU A 33 -30.98 -11.65 2.76
N ASP A 34 -32.26 -11.60 2.40
CA ASP A 34 -33.28 -12.62 2.51
C ASP A 34 -33.18 -13.71 1.43
N LYS A 35 -32.35 -13.49 0.38
CA LYS A 35 -32.23 -14.37 -0.77
C LYS A 35 -31.10 -15.38 -0.62
N PRO A 36 -31.09 -16.47 -1.42
CA PRO A 36 -29.98 -17.41 -1.47
C PRO A 36 -28.63 -16.70 -1.75
N LEU A 37 -27.56 -17.20 -1.17
CA LEU A 37 -26.23 -16.59 -1.19
C LEU A 37 -25.72 -16.28 -2.61
N PHE A 38 -26.02 -17.17 -3.56
CA PHE A 38 -25.65 -16.97 -4.98
C PHE A 38 -26.41 -15.80 -5.61
N THR A 39 -27.68 -15.61 -5.27
CA THR A 39 -28.48 -14.47 -5.76
C THR A 39 -27.94 -13.15 -5.18
N GLN A 40 -27.57 -13.13 -3.91
CA GLN A 40 -26.90 -11.97 -3.29
C GLN A 40 -25.60 -11.62 -4.01
N TYR A 41 -24.80 -12.62 -4.38
CA TYR A 41 -23.57 -12.42 -5.15
C TYR A 41 -23.85 -11.79 -6.51
N LEU A 42 -24.83 -12.30 -7.26
CA LEU A 42 -25.20 -11.74 -8.56
C LEU A 42 -25.71 -10.29 -8.45
N MET A 43 -26.50 -9.98 -7.44
CA MET A 43 -26.96 -8.61 -7.16
C MET A 43 -25.78 -7.69 -6.84
N TYR A 44 -24.87 -8.13 -5.99
CA TYR A 44 -23.66 -7.40 -5.65
C TYR A 44 -22.79 -7.12 -6.89
N MET A 45 -22.55 -8.13 -7.73
CA MET A 45 -21.80 -7.98 -8.98
C MET A 45 -22.48 -7.04 -9.97
N LYS A 46 -23.80 -7.11 -10.08
CA LYS A 46 -24.57 -6.18 -10.91
C LYS A 46 -24.42 -4.74 -10.44
N ASN A 47 -24.57 -4.46 -9.16
CA ASN A 47 -24.41 -3.13 -8.59
C ASN A 47 -22.97 -2.60 -8.77
N LEU A 48 -21.98 -3.46 -8.54
CA LEU A 48 -20.56 -3.14 -8.76
C LEU A 48 -20.27 -2.71 -10.20
N LEU A 49 -20.83 -3.41 -11.18
CA LEU A 49 -20.69 -3.06 -12.62
C LEU A 49 -21.34 -1.71 -12.97
N HIS A 50 -22.29 -1.24 -12.17
CA HIS A 50 -22.90 0.09 -12.31
C HIS A 50 -22.20 1.17 -11.46
N GLY A 51 -21.10 0.81 -10.77
CA GLY A 51 -20.36 1.72 -9.90
C GLY A 51 -21.01 1.95 -8.52
N ASP A 52 -22.06 1.19 -8.20
CA ASP A 52 -22.71 1.23 -6.88
C ASP A 52 -22.03 0.21 -5.95
N LEU A 53 -21.25 0.73 -5.01
CA LEU A 53 -20.55 -0.05 -3.99
C LEU A 53 -21.40 -0.28 -2.73
N GLY A 54 -22.62 0.26 -2.71
CA GLY A 54 -23.52 0.20 -1.58
C GLY A 54 -23.31 1.31 -0.54
N ASP A 55 -24.13 1.27 0.49
CA ASP A 55 -24.06 2.20 1.62
C ASP A 55 -23.46 1.51 2.84
N SER A 56 -22.71 2.26 3.65
CA SER A 56 -22.14 1.78 4.90
C SER A 56 -23.24 1.38 5.89
N ASN A 57 -23.07 0.24 6.53
CA ASN A 57 -23.97 -0.24 7.57
C ASN A 57 -23.73 0.46 8.93
N VAL A 58 -22.55 1.06 9.10
CA VAL A 58 -22.10 1.68 10.37
C VAL A 58 -22.22 3.19 10.31
N TYR A 59 -22.07 3.79 9.14
CA TYR A 59 -22.16 5.24 8.94
C TYR A 59 -23.43 5.56 8.14
N PRO A 60 -24.58 5.85 8.80
CA PRO A 60 -25.86 6.07 8.11
C PRO A 60 -25.77 7.21 7.09
N GLY A 61 -26.26 6.97 5.88
CA GLY A 61 -26.28 7.96 4.79
C GLY A 61 -24.94 8.19 4.09
N ARG A 62 -23.89 7.41 4.40
CA ARG A 62 -22.62 7.44 3.66
C ARG A 62 -22.52 6.29 2.67
N SER A 63 -22.42 6.61 1.40
CA SER A 63 -22.10 5.62 0.38
C SER A 63 -20.62 5.20 0.48
N VAL A 64 -20.33 3.93 0.23
CA VAL A 64 -18.96 3.41 0.24
C VAL A 64 -18.09 4.13 -0.79
N GLY A 65 -18.62 4.36 -2.00
CA GLY A 65 -17.91 5.12 -3.03
C GLY A 65 -17.57 6.54 -2.60
N GLY A 66 -18.48 7.20 -1.87
CA GLY A 66 -18.25 8.52 -1.30
C GLY A 66 -17.12 8.54 -0.27
N VAL A 67 -17.11 7.56 0.64
CA VAL A 67 -16.02 7.42 1.63
C VAL A 67 -14.68 7.17 0.96
N ILE A 68 -14.60 6.27 -0.02
CA ILE A 68 -13.37 6.01 -0.78
C ILE A 68 -12.90 7.30 -1.48
N ALA A 69 -13.79 8.03 -2.14
CA ALA A 69 -13.44 9.27 -2.83
C ALA A 69 -12.91 10.36 -1.88
N GLU A 70 -13.50 10.46 -0.67
CA GLU A 70 -13.09 11.41 0.37
C GLU A 70 -11.74 11.06 0.99
N THR A 71 -11.48 9.76 1.20
CA THR A 71 -10.31 9.29 1.95
C THR A 71 -9.10 8.92 1.09
N SER A 72 -9.31 8.60 -0.21
CA SER A 72 -8.22 8.30 -1.15
C SER A 72 -7.17 9.42 -1.26
N PRO A 73 -7.54 10.71 -1.33
CA PRO A 73 -6.56 11.79 -1.35
C PRO A 73 -5.68 11.83 -0.10
N VAL A 74 -6.24 11.47 1.06
CA VAL A 74 -5.50 11.41 2.34
C VAL A 74 -4.46 10.30 2.31
N SER A 75 -4.85 9.09 1.90
CA SER A 75 -3.92 7.98 1.73
C SER A 75 -2.85 8.29 0.67
N ALA A 76 -3.24 8.94 -0.43
CA ALA A 76 -2.31 9.36 -1.48
C ALA A 76 -1.33 10.44 -1.00
N ALA A 77 -1.75 11.34 -0.10
CA ALA A 77 -0.90 12.40 0.45
C ALA A 77 0.26 11.87 1.32
N ILE A 78 0.12 10.68 1.90
CA ILE A 78 1.24 10.01 2.60
C ILE A 78 1.93 8.97 1.73
N GLY A 79 1.17 8.18 0.98
CA GLY A 79 1.70 7.09 0.15
C GLY A 79 2.47 7.59 -1.07
N GLY A 80 2.02 8.67 -1.70
CA GLY A 80 2.68 9.28 -2.86
C GLY A 80 4.10 9.75 -2.56
N PRO A 81 4.30 10.68 -1.60
CA PRO A 81 5.63 11.09 -1.17
C PRO A 81 6.49 9.92 -0.67
N ALA A 82 5.91 8.97 0.06
CA ALA A 82 6.64 7.78 0.51
C ALA A 82 7.16 6.93 -0.65
N LEU A 83 6.35 6.76 -1.70
CA LEU A 83 6.76 6.06 -2.91
C LEU A 83 7.89 6.80 -3.63
N VAL A 84 7.77 8.11 -3.85
CA VAL A 84 8.78 8.92 -4.52
C VAL A 84 10.12 8.87 -3.77
N ILE A 85 10.10 9.12 -2.46
CA ILE A 85 11.30 9.04 -1.61
C ILE A 85 11.87 7.62 -1.64
N GLY A 86 11.00 6.62 -1.51
CA GLY A 86 11.38 5.21 -1.55
C GLY A 86 12.07 4.81 -2.86
N LEU A 87 11.55 5.26 -3.99
CA LEU A 87 12.12 5.01 -5.31
C LEU A 87 13.47 5.72 -5.49
N VAL A 88 13.51 7.02 -5.23
CA VAL A 88 14.74 7.82 -5.44
C VAL A 88 15.87 7.28 -4.57
N LEU A 89 15.63 7.09 -3.27
CA LEU A 89 16.65 6.57 -2.37
C LEU A 89 16.96 5.09 -2.65
N GLY A 90 15.95 4.27 -2.92
CA GLY A 90 16.14 2.85 -3.23
C GLY A 90 16.98 2.64 -4.49
N ILE A 91 16.68 3.34 -5.57
CA ILE A 91 17.46 3.29 -6.80
C ILE A 91 18.89 3.78 -6.54
N THR A 92 19.04 4.92 -5.88
CA THR A 92 20.37 5.50 -5.57
C THR A 92 21.21 4.51 -4.74
N PHE A 93 20.65 3.96 -3.69
CA PHE A 93 21.34 2.99 -2.85
C PHE A 93 21.67 1.69 -3.60
N GLY A 94 20.76 1.20 -4.44
CA GLY A 94 21.01 0.04 -5.30
C GLY A 94 22.17 0.25 -6.27
N VAL A 95 22.24 1.43 -6.90
CA VAL A 95 23.35 1.83 -7.77
C VAL A 95 24.67 1.88 -7.00
N ILE A 96 24.68 2.54 -5.83
CA ILE A 96 25.89 2.60 -4.97
C ILE A 96 26.33 1.19 -4.60
N ALA A 97 25.44 0.33 -4.15
CA ALA A 97 25.75 -1.04 -3.77
C ALA A 97 26.31 -1.86 -4.93
N ALA A 98 25.79 -1.68 -6.15
CA ALA A 98 26.28 -2.37 -7.33
C ALA A 98 27.68 -1.90 -7.77
N LEU A 99 27.90 -0.57 -7.78
CA LEU A 99 29.18 0.03 -8.17
C LEU A 99 30.31 -0.27 -7.17
N PHE A 100 29.96 -0.35 -5.89
CA PHE A 100 30.90 -0.66 -4.81
C PHE A 100 30.77 -2.11 -4.31
N LYS A 101 30.41 -3.05 -5.20
CA LYS A 101 30.25 -4.48 -4.90
C LYS A 101 31.39 -4.99 -4.02
N ASN A 102 31.02 -5.69 -2.93
CA ASN A 102 31.95 -6.27 -1.95
C ASN A 102 32.83 -5.22 -1.21
N LYS A 103 32.45 -3.93 -1.23
CA LYS A 103 33.08 -2.88 -0.43
C LYS A 103 32.14 -2.39 0.65
N TRP A 104 32.63 -1.59 1.61
CA TRP A 104 31.85 -1.11 2.74
C TRP A 104 30.52 -0.41 2.37
N PRO A 105 30.40 0.41 1.28
CA PRO A 105 29.08 1.02 0.96
C PRO A 105 28.04 -0.03 0.58
N ASP A 106 28.45 -1.10 -0.10
CA ASP A 106 27.58 -2.22 -0.42
C ASP A 106 27.03 -2.89 0.84
N TYR A 107 27.90 -3.20 1.80
CA TYR A 107 27.47 -3.83 3.05
C TYR A 107 26.51 -2.94 3.85
N VAL A 108 26.78 -1.64 3.95
CA VAL A 108 25.90 -0.70 4.65
C VAL A 108 24.51 -0.65 4.00
N VAL A 109 24.45 -0.50 2.68
CA VAL A 109 23.18 -0.50 1.94
C VAL A 109 22.43 -1.81 2.13
N MET A 110 23.12 -2.95 2.07
CA MET A 110 22.48 -4.26 2.24
C MET A 110 21.96 -4.48 3.67
N VAL A 111 22.67 -4.00 4.68
CA VAL A 111 22.18 -4.04 6.08
C VAL A 111 20.90 -3.21 6.22
N ILE A 112 20.90 -1.97 5.70
CA ILE A 112 19.70 -1.12 5.70
C ILE A 112 18.55 -1.80 4.95
N ALA A 113 18.82 -2.40 3.81
CA ALA A 113 17.81 -3.09 3.01
C ALA A 113 17.26 -4.34 3.72
N ILE A 114 18.11 -5.11 4.39
CA ILE A 114 17.68 -6.28 5.19
C ILE A 114 16.79 -5.80 6.34
N LEU A 115 17.22 -4.81 7.11
CA LEU A 115 16.44 -4.25 8.21
C LEU A 115 15.08 -3.75 7.72
N GLY A 116 15.03 -3.06 6.57
CA GLY A 116 13.79 -2.52 5.99
C GLY A 116 12.80 -3.58 5.51
N ILE A 117 13.23 -4.81 5.27
CA ILE A 117 12.34 -5.92 4.90
C ILE A 117 11.98 -6.76 6.13
N THR A 118 12.90 -6.90 7.07
CA THR A 118 12.77 -7.80 8.23
C THR A 118 11.95 -7.14 9.35
N ILE A 119 12.13 -5.83 9.57
CA ILE A 119 11.40 -5.13 10.62
C ILE A 119 9.94 -4.94 10.17
N PRO A 120 8.95 -5.49 10.93
CA PRO A 120 7.55 -5.22 10.64
C PRO A 120 7.25 -3.72 10.67
N VAL A 121 6.43 -3.25 9.72
CA VAL A 121 6.12 -1.82 9.54
C VAL A 121 5.58 -1.16 10.82
N PHE A 122 4.77 -1.87 11.60
CA PHE A 122 4.22 -1.35 12.85
C PHE A 122 5.29 -1.21 13.95
N VAL A 123 6.29 -2.09 13.99
CA VAL A 123 7.42 -1.99 14.93
C VAL A 123 8.26 -0.77 14.59
N LEU A 124 8.60 -0.58 13.32
CA LEU A 124 9.33 0.61 12.87
C LEU A 124 8.56 1.89 13.19
N ALA A 125 7.24 1.89 12.93
CA ALA A 125 6.36 3.02 13.24
C ALA A 125 6.39 3.36 14.73
N ALA A 126 6.23 2.36 15.61
CA ALA A 126 6.27 2.56 17.06
C ALA A 126 7.64 3.07 17.55
N LEU A 127 8.74 2.55 17.00
CA LEU A 127 10.10 3.00 17.36
C LEU A 127 10.33 4.46 16.95
N LEU A 128 9.96 4.83 15.72
CA LEU A 128 10.12 6.21 15.26
C LEU A 128 9.19 7.17 16.00
N GLN A 129 7.96 6.77 16.29
CA GLN A 129 7.00 7.53 17.09
C GLN A 129 7.54 7.76 18.50
N TYR A 130 8.03 6.71 19.17
CA TYR A 130 8.62 6.82 20.49
C TYR A 130 9.83 7.77 20.49
N PHE A 131 10.74 7.60 19.54
CA PHE A 131 11.98 8.37 19.51
C PHE A 131 11.74 9.84 19.14
N PHE A 132 11.07 10.10 18.02
CA PHE A 132 10.90 11.46 17.49
C PHE A 132 9.76 12.24 18.14
N ALA A 133 8.69 11.56 18.54
CA ALA A 133 7.53 12.24 19.11
C ALA A 133 7.58 12.27 20.64
N VAL A 134 7.85 11.13 21.30
CA VAL A 134 7.81 11.05 22.76
C VAL A 134 9.12 11.53 23.38
N LYS A 135 10.26 10.98 22.93
CA LYS A 135 11.57 11.26 23.57
C LYS A 135 12.12 12.63 23.17
N LEU A 136 12.08 12.99 21.91
CA LEU A 136 12.63 14.26 21.40
C LEU A 136 11.59 15.39 21.34
N GLY A 137 10.29 15.07 21.27
CA GLY A 137 9.23 16.06 21.14
C GLY A 137 9.27 16.87 19.84
N TRP A 138 9.94 16.39 18.80
CA TRP A 138 10.10 17.11 17.53
C TRP A 138 8.87 17.01 16.63
N LEU A 139 8.18 15.88 16.68
CA LEU A 139 7.05 15.54 15.81
C LEU A 139 5.85 15.11 16.67
N PRO A 140 4.63 15.27 16.17
CA PRO A 140 3.43 14.78 16.85
C PRO A 140 3.39 13.24 16.85
N THR A 141 2.75 12.68 17.89
CA THR A 141 2.56 11.23 18.00
C THR A 141 1.54 10.71 17.01
N SER A 142 0.47 11.47 16.75
CA SER A 142 -0.65 11.08 15.88
C SER A 142 -1.44 12.31 15.46
N GLY A 143 -2.37 12.14 14.51
CA GLY A 143 -3.23 13.19 14.02
C GLY A 143 -3.08 13.43 12.52
N TRP A 144 -3.85 14.39 12.01
CA TRP A 144 -3.87 14.80 10.61
C TRP A 144 -4.15 16.31 10.49
N GLY A 145 -3.73 16.93 9.40
CA GLY A 145 -4.01 18.35 9.11
C GLY A 145 -2.76 19.24 8.99
N GLU A 146 -1.63 18.84 9.58
CA GLU A 146 -0.37 19.56 9.42
C GLU A 146 0.69 18.66 8.78
N VAL A 147 1.65 19.25 8.08
CA VAL A 147 2.76 18.54 7.44
C VAL A 147 3.55 17.68 8.44
N LYS A 148 3.69 18.15 9.67
CA LYS A 148 4.41 17.42 10.73
C LYS A 148 3.81 16.06 11.05
N HIS A 149 2.47 15.90 10.91
CA HIS A 149 1.78 14.62 11.14
C HIS A 149 2.11 13.57 10.06
N ALA A 150 2.49 14.00 8.85
CA ALA A 150 2.78 13.11 7.74
C ALA A 150 4.24 12.61 7.72
N ILE A 151 5.17 13.27 8.43
CA ILE A 151 6.62 12.99 8.31
C ILE A 151 6.95 11.56 8.74
N ILE A 152 6.58 11.14 9.95
CA ILE A 152 6.88 9.79 10.44
C ILE A 152 6.19 8.73 9.57
N PRO A 153 4.88 8.82 9.26
CA PRO A 153 4.21 7.90 8.34
C PRO A 153 4.91 7.76 6.98
N ILE A 154 5.31 8.87 6.37
CA ILE A 154 6.03 8.87 5.08
C ILE A 154 7.36 8.13 5.20
N ILE A 155 8.15 8.39 6.25
CA ILE A 155 9.42 7.69 6.48
C ILE A 155 9.20 6.19 6.66
N VAL A 156 8.23 5.79 7.48
CA VAL A 156 7.89 4.39 7.71
C VAL A 156 7.53 3.67 6.41
N LEU A 157 6.66 4.26 5.60
CA LEU A 157 6.21 3.67 4.35
C LEU A 157 7.30 3.65 3.28
N SER A 158 8.17 4.67 3.24
CA SER A 158 9.26 4.72 2.28
C SER A 158 10.34 3.67 2.55
N PHE A 159 10.54 3.28 3.81
CA PHE A 159 11.63 2.38 4.22
C PHE A 159 11.56 1.01 3.55
N GLY A 160 10.38 0.39 3.51
CA GLY A 160 10.16 -0.87 2.79
C GLY A 160 10.34 -0.76 1.27
N THR A 161 10.01 0.39 0.70
CA THR A 161 10.23 0.68 -0.73
C THR A 161 11.70 0.85 -1.02
N ILE A 162 12.45 1.64 -0.21
CA ILE A 162 13.91 1.80 -0.30
C ILE A 162 14.58 0.42 -0.28
N ALA A 163 14.25 -0.40 0.70
CA ALA A 163 14.84 -1.72 0.88
C ALA A 163 14.61 -2.64 -0.33
N THR A 164 13.39 -2.65 -0.85
CA THR A 164 13.04 -3.47 -2.02
C THR A 164 13.81 -3.01 -3.26
N TYR A 165 13.73 -1.71 -3.58
CA TYR A 165 14.36 -1.18 -4.80
C TYR A 165 15.88 -1.21 -4.73
N ALA A 166 16.49 -0.97 -3.58
CA ALA A 166 17.94 -1.08 -3.43
C ALA A 166 18.46 -2.48 -3.78
N ARG A 167 17.78 -3.53 -3.31
CA ARG A 167 18.14 -4.91 -3.63
C ARG A 167 17.90 -5.25 -5.11
N TYR A 168 16.74 -4.85 -5.65
CA TYR A 168 16.42 -5.13 -7.05
C TYR A 168 17.38 -4.45 -8.01
N ILE A 169 17.64 -3.16 -7.83
CA ILE A 169 18.56 -2.40 -8.68
C ILE A 169 19.98 -2.95 -8.57
N LYS A 170 20.44 -3.28 -7.35
CA LYS A 170 21.76 -3.91 -7.19
C LYS A 170 21.86 -5.20 -8.00
N SER A 171 20.91 -6.12 -7.83
CA SER A 171 20.92 -7.41 -8.56
C SER A 171 20.88 -7.19 -10.07
N SER A 172 19.90 -6.41 -10.55
CA SER A 172 19.74 -6.14 -11.98
C SER A 172 20.95 -5.43 -12.61
N MET A 173 21.61 -4.54 -11.87
CA MET A 173 22.86 -3.91 -12.35
C MET A 173 24.00 -4.91 -12.44
N LEU A 174 24.16 -5.78 -11.47
CA LEU A 174 25.21 -6.81 -11.49
C LEU A 174 25.00 -7.80 -12.64
N ASP A 175 23.74 -8.21 -12.86
CA ASP A 175 23.37 -9.08 -13.99
C ASP A 175 23.65 -8.39 -15.33
N THR A 176 23.31 -7.10 -15.44
CA THR A 176 23.57 -6.31 -16.65
C THR A 176 25.06 -6.11 -16.90
N LEU A 177 25.85 -5.84 -15.86
CA LEU A 177 27.30 -5.63 -15.97
C LEU A 177 28.06 -6.86 -16.48
N SER A 178 27.48 -8.07 -16.31
CA SER A 178 28.07 -9.33 -16.79
C SER A 178 27.74 -9.67 -18.25
N GLN A 179 26.94 -8.86 -18.94
CA GLN A 179 26.50 -9.12 -20.30
C GLN A 179 27.58 -8.77 -21.37
N ASP A 180 27.64 -9.54 -22.44
CA ASP A 180 28.65 -9.40 -23.51
C ASP A 180 28.60 -8.04 -24.22
N TYR A 181 27.41 -7.42 -24.35
CA TYR A 181 27.29 -6.10 -24.96
C TYR A 181 27.93 -4.99 -24.13
N ILE A 182 28.07 -5.18 -22.81
CA ILE A 182 28.80 -4.25 -21.94
C ILE A 182 30.30 -4.35 -22.20
N LEU A 183 30.82 -5.56 -22.37
CA LEU A 183 32.20 -5.77 -22.77
C LEU A 183 32.48 -5.11 -24.12
N THR A 184 31.59 -5.30 -25.10
CA THR A 184 31.68 -4.67 -26.42
C THR A 184 31.70 -3.14 -26.30
N ALA A 185 30.89 -2.54 -25.45
CA ALA A 185 30.87 -1.08 -25.23
C ALA A 185 32.21 -0.57 -24.67
N ARG A 186 32.83 -1.32 -23.75
CA ARG A 186 34.16 -1.02 -23.19
C ARG A 186 35.26 -1.12 -24.24
N VAL A 187 35.26 -2.19 -25.05
CA VAL A 187 36.24 -2.37 -26.14
C VAL A 187 36.13 -1.24 -27.20
N LYS A 188 34.93 -0.69 -27.44
CA LYS A 188 34.73 0.48 -28.29
C LYS A 188 35.23 1.80 -27.69
N GLY A 189 35.85 1.77 -26.50
CA GLY A 189 36.49 2.94 -25.90
C GLY A 189 35.52 3.85 -25.12
N LEU A 190 34.30 3.40 -24.80
CA LEU A 190 33.40 4.19 -23.95
C LEU A 190 33.95 4.27 -22.52
N SER A 191 33.86 5.44 -21.90
CA SER A 191 34.24 5.61 -20.50
C SER A 191 33.29 4.83 -19.59
N GLU A 192 33.75 4.35 -18.43
CA GLU A 192 32.93 3.59 -17.46
C GLU A 192 31.64 4.35 -17.09
N GLY A 193 31.71 5.66 -16.88
CA GLY A 193 30.53 6.47 -16.60
C GLY A 193 29.50 6.48 -17.75
N ALA A 194 29.95 6.45 -19.00
CA ALA A 194 29.10 6.36 -20.17
C ALA A 194 28.47 4.96 -20.29
N VAL A 195 29.26 3.92 -20.06
CA VAL A 195 28.78 2.53 -20.01
C VAL A 195 27.67 2.38 -18.94
N ILE A 196 27.95 2.82 -17.72
CA ILE A 196 26.97 2.74 -16.62
C ILE A 196 25.69 3.50 -16.98
N ARG A 197 25.78 4.77 -17.37
CA ARG A 197 24.61 5.62 -17.58
C ARG A 197 23.79 5.20 -18.81
N ARG A 198 24.42 4.87 -19.93
CA ARG A 198 23.74 4.62 -21.21
C ARG A 198 23.31 3.17 -21.39
N HIS A 199 24.07 2.22 -20.86
CA HIS A 199 23.85 0.79 -21.08
C HIS A 199 23.35 0.08 -19.82
N VAL A 200 24.04 0.22 -18.68
CA VAL A 200 23.71 -0.52 -17.47
C VAL A 200 22.42 0.02 -16.85
N MET A 201 22.34 1.30 -16.53
CA MET A 201 21.18 1.90 -15.87
C MET A 201 19.89 1.73 -16.68
N ARG A 202 19.95 1.94 -17.99
CA ARG A 202 18.77 1.81 -18.85
C ARG A 202 18.17 0.42 -18.80
N ASN A 203 19.00 -0.61 -18.81
CA ASN A 203 18.53 -2.00 -18.80
C ASN A 203 18.16 -2.48 -17.38
N SER A 204 18.91 -2.03 -16.38
CA SER A 204 18.66 -2.44 -14.98
C SER A 204 17.41 -1.82 -14.36
N ILE A 205 16.91 -0.71 -14.90
CA ILE A 205 15.72 -0.03 -14.37
C ILE A 205 14.41 -0.68 -14.86
N LEU A 206 14.44 -1.41 -15.98
CA LEU A 206 13.24 -2.02 -16.56
C LEU A 206 12.50 -2.95 -15.58
N PRO A 207 13.17 -3.91 -14.88
CA PRO A 207 12.51 -4.75 -13.89
C PRO A 207 11.95 -3.95 -12.69
N ALA A 208 12.58 -2.83 -12.36
CA ALA A 208 12.10 -1.97 -11.27
C ALA A 208 10.82 -1.21 -11.65
N ILE A 209 10.65 -0.85 -12.92
CA ILE A 209 9.42 -0.20 -13.43
C ILE A 209 8.23 -1.16 -13.36
N THR A 210 8.41 -2.45 -13.64
CA THR A 210 7.32 -3.43 -13.55
C THR A 210 6.78 -3.56 -12.13
N LEU A 211 7.65 -3.45 -11.11
CA LEU A 211 7.24 -3.44 -9.71
C LEU A 211 6.46 -2.16 -9.31
N LEU A 212 6.63 -1.07 -10.05
CA LEU A 212 6.02 0.22 -9.71
C LEU A 212 4.49 0.17 -9.79
N GLY A 213 3.93 -0.54 -10.77
CA GLY A 213 2.47 -0.67 -10.92
C GLY A 213 1.81 -1.23 -9.66
N ALA A 214 2.33 -2.33 -9.12
CA ALA A 214 1.83 -2.94 -7.90
C ALA A 214 2.00 -2.01 -6.66
N ARG A 215 3.04 -1.19 -6.63
CA ARG A 215 3.27 -0.22 -5.54
C ARG A 215 2.31 0.96 -5.62
N ILE A 216 2.02 1.47 -6.81
CA ILE A 216 1.04 2.55 -7.01
C ILE A 216 -0.35 2.09 -6.54
N VAL A 217 -0.80 0.91 -6.98
CA VAL A 217 -2.07 0.35 -6.51
C VAL A 217 -2.08 0.27 -4.98
N GLY A 218 -0.97 -0.17 -4.36
CA GLY A 218 -0.84 -0.23 -2.91
C GLY A 218 -1.02 1.11 -2.17
N ILE A 219 -0.77 2.24 -2.80
CA ILE A 219 -1.02 3.57 -2.22
C ILE A 219 -2.52 3.82 -2.12
N PHE A 220 -3.27 3.51 -3.18
CA PHE A 220 -4.72 3.73 -3.23
C PHE A 220 -5.51 2.75 -2.36
N THR A 221 -4.95 1.59 -2.05
CA THR A 221 -5.56 0.64 -1.10
C THR A 221 -5.27 0.97 0.36
N GLY A 222 -4.45 2.01 0.61
CA GLY A 222 -4.10 2.50 1.92
C GLY A 222 -3.02 1.69 2.64
N ALA A 223 -2.32 2.38 3.51
CA ALA A 223 -1.36 1.79 4.43
C ALA A 223 -2.04 1.56 5.79
N PHE A 224 -3.06 0.68 5.82
CA PHE A 224 -4.02 0.57 6.91
C PHE A 224 -3.40 0.47 8.31
N VAL A 225 -2.32 -0.28 8.48
CA VAL A 225 -1.62 -0.35 9.78
C VAL A 225 -1.04 1.01 10.17
N THR A 226 -0.35 1.67 9.23
CA THR A 226 0.26 2.98 9.47
C THR A 226 -0.80 4.06 9.70
N GLU A 227 -1.85 4.10 8.86
CA GLU A 227 -2.95 5.06 9.00
C GLU A 227 -3.66 4.90 10.35
N ARG A 228 -3.89 3.66 10.78
CA ARG A 228 -4.51 3.39 12.09
C ARG A 228 -3.61 3.82 13.25
N MET A 229 -2.30 3.53 13.20
CA MET A 229 -1.37 3.88 14.27
C MET A 229 -1.20 5.38 14.45
N PHE A 230 -1.22 6.14 13.34
CA PHE A 230 -1.06 7.59 13.35
C PHE A 230 -2.38 8.36 13.35
N ALA A 231 -3.52 7.68 13.47
CA ALA A 231 -4.87 8.26 13.42
C ALA A 231 -5.10 9.13 12.17
N ILE A 232 -4.65 8.65 11.02
CA ILE A 232 -4.81 9.32 9.73
C ILE A 232 -6.12 8.86 9.10
N PRO A 233 -7.06 9.76 8.74
CA PRO A 233 -8.37 9.39 8.20
C PRO A 233 -8.31 9.01 6.71
N GLY A 234 -7.48 8.05 6.38
CA GLY A 234 -7.34 7.47 5.04
C GLY A 234 -8.21 6.23 4.82
N ILE A 235 -8.14 5.63 3.63
CA ILE A 235 -8.91 4.42 3.28
C ILE A 235 -8.65 3.29 4.29
N GLY A 236 -7.38 3.05 4.63
CA GLY A 236 -7.01 1.97 5.53
C GLY A 236 -7.54 2.12 6.94
N PHE A 237 -7.75 3.34 7.42
CA PHE A 237 -8.40 3.61 8.70
C PHE A 237 -9.85 3.12 8.69
N TYR A 238 -10.62 3.46 7.66
CA TYR A 238 -12.01 3.04 7.51
C TYR A 238 -12.12 1.54 7.26
N TYR A 239 -11.19 0.95 6.50
CA TYR A 239 -11.12 -0.49 6.25
C TYR A 239 -10.99 -1.31 7.55
N ILE A 240 -10.03 -0.98 8.41
CA ILE A 240 -9.88 -1.69 9.69
C ILE A 240 -11.12 -1.49 10.57
N ASN A 241 -11.69 -0.28 10.57
CA ASN A 241 -12.88 -0.02 11.35
C ASN A 241 -14.09 -0.82 10.84
N SER A 242 -14.24 -0.95 9.53
CA SER A 242 -15.32 -1.73 8.91
C SER A 242 -15.25 -3.23 9.26
N ILE A 243 -14.04 -3.79 9.33
CA ILE A 243 -13.84 -5.18 9.79
C ILE A 243 -14.28 -5.34 11.24
N ASN A 244 -13.84 -4.43 12.11
CA ASN A 244 -14.16 -4.50 13.55
C ASN A 244 -15.64 -4.30 13.84
N THR A 245 -16.35 -3.58 12.98
CA THR A 245 -17.78 -3.26 13.14
C THR A 245 -18.70 -4.12 12.28
N ASN A 246 -18.16 -5.12 11.57
CA ASN A 246 -18.88 -5.97 10.61
C ASN A 246 -19.63 -5.18 9.53
N ASP A 247 -19.03 -4.07 9.06
CA ASP A 247 -19.57 -3.31 7.93
C ASP A 247 -19.19 -3.99 6.61
N TYR A 248 -20.01 -4.98 6.21
CA TYR A 248 -19.74 -5.78 5.01
C TYR A 248 -19.77 -4.97 3.71
N ALA A 249 -20.57 -3.90 3.67
CA ALA A 249 -20.65 -3.04 2.48
C ALA A 249 -19.33 -2.30 2.27
N MET A 250 -18.71 -1.85 3.36
CA MET A 250 -17.45 -1.10 3.35
C MET A 250 -16.25 -2.04 3.14
N THR A 251 -16.25 -3.23 3.78
CA THR A 251 -15.14 -4.18 3.70
C THR A 251 -15.02 -4.81 2.30
N GLY A 252 -16.13 -5.11 1.64
CA GLY A 252 -16.15 -5.82 0.34
C GLY A 252 -15.41 -5.10 -0.79
N PRO A 253 -15.66 -3.83 -1.08
CA PRO A 253 -14.95 -3.06 -2.09
C PRO A 253 -13.46 -2.86 -1.77
N ASP A 254 -13.11 -2.65 -0.51
CA ASP A 254 -11.71 -2.54 -0.09
C ASP A 254 -10.94 -3.84 -0.31
N ASP A 255 -11.57 -5.01 -0.08
CA ASP A 255 -11.01 -6.32 -0.43
C ASP A 255 -10.79 -6.46 -1.94
N LEU A 256 -11.68 -5.96 -2.79
CA LEU A 256 -11.49 -5.98 -4.25
C LEU A 256 -10.29 -5.15 -4.69
N LEU A 257 -10.06 -3.98 -4.07
CA LEU A 257 -8.87 -3.18 -4.31
C LEU A 257 -7.59 -3.93 -3.90
N GLN A 258 -7.63 -4.69 -2.80
CA GLN A 258 -6.50 -5.49 -2.34
C GLN A 258 -6.26 -6.73 -3.21
N ILE A 259 -7.31 -7.39 -3.69
CA ILE A 259 -7.20 -8.51 -4.66
C ILE A 259 -6.59 -8.03 -5.97
N GLY A 260 -6.97 -6.86 -6.46
CA GLY A 260 -6.34 -6.22 -7.61
C GLY A 260 -4.82 -6.05 -7.42
N ARG A 261 -4.40 -5.67 -6.21
CA ARG A 261 -2.98 -5.58 -5.82
C ARG A 261 -2.27 -6.94 -5.85
N ALA A 262 -2.90 -7.99 -5.34
CA ALA A 262 -2.33 -9.33 -5.34
C ALA A 262 -2.15 -9.85 -6.78
N SER A 263 -3.15 -9.69 -7.64
CA SER A 263 -3.07 -10.07 -9.07
C SER A 263 -1.98 -9.31 -9.84
N CYS A 264 -1.76 -8.03 -9.53
CA CYS A 264 -0.64 -7.28 -10.11
C CYS A 264 0.72 -7.79 -9.64
N ARG A 265 0.80 -8.33 -8.42
CA ARG A 265 2.05 -8.86 -7.85
C ARG A 265 2.44 -10.21 -8.43
N GLU A 266 1.46 -11.07 -8.76
CA GLU A 266 1.72 -12.40 -9.32
C GLU A 266 2.13 -12.37 -10.81
N ARG A 267 1.87 -11.27 -11.53
CA ARG A 267 2.24 -11.11 -12.94
C ARG A 267 3.63 -10.51 -13.17
N VAL A 268 4.42 -10.27 -12.11
CA VAL A 268 5.78 -9.77 -12.11
C VAL A 268 6.74 -10.81 -11.56
#